data_56ae271cf73a99a55b90134a58cf5b6d
#
_entry.id   56ae271cf73a99a55b90134a58cf5b6d
#
_cell.length_a   1.000
_cell.length_b   1.000
_cell.length_c   1.000
_cell.angle_alpha   90.00
_cell.angle_beta   90.00
_cell.angle_gamma   90.00
#
_symmetry.space_group_name_H-M   'P 1'
#
loop_
_entity.id
_entity.type
_entity.pdbx_description
1 polymer ?
#
loop_
_entity_poly.entity_id
_entity_poly.type
_entity_poly.pdbx_seq_one_letter_code
_entity_poly.pdbx_strand_id
1 'polypeptide(L)'
;MERHGEEQLDMDQIDLSMRFNPAHEVGISCGTVTIDPKRAKVLIIWNIRLQIHQLPKGRRNVEESWFDTALRETHEETGFAATPLALRVPTRAQLPKRALPNKGKGYKKPEILWDHVSREFIGTCSYPDPQSKSPCFKTVYFWAATCDSTSTPDKDTQDEGENLIPKWIDLADIEKFLRFEAEIAVVKKAVSDMKRSGHKIGEQ
;
A
#
# COMPACT_ATOMS: atom_id res chain seq x y z
N MET A 1 22.69 15.54 37.42
CA MET A 1 22.31 14.32 36.68
C MET A 1 20.81 14.30 36.68
N GLU A 2 20.22 15.06 35.77
CA GLU A 2 18.75 15.21 35.65
C GLU A 2 18.19 13.95 35.04
N ARG A 3 17.32 13.25 35.78
CA ARG A 3 16.48 12.19 35.25
C ARG A 3 15.49 12.87 34.30
N HIS A 4 15.65 12.69 33.00
CA HIS A 4 14.56 12.97 32.10
C HIS A 4 13.36 12.13 32.57
N GLY A 5 12.31 12.83 33.05
CA GLY A 5 11.08 12.21 33.50
C GLY A 5 10.53 11.32 32.40
N GLU A 6 10.23 10.08 32.73
CA GLU A 6 9.35 9.24 31.90
C GLU A 6 8.04 10.04 31.79
N GLU A 7 7.70 10.47 30.58
CA GLU A 7 6.42 11.10 30.28
C GLU A 7 5.33 10.11 30.73
N GLN A 8 4.60 10.47 31.78
CA GLN A 8 3.56 9.62 32.32
C GLN A 8 2.45 9.52 31.28
N LEU A 9 2.17 8.29 30.80
CA LEU A 9 1.10 8.05 29.84
C LEU A 9 -0.25 8.47 30.44
N ASP A 10 -0.97 9.32 29.74
CA ASP A 10 -2.34 9.69 30.09
C ASP A 10 -3.30 8.58 29.66
N MET A 11 -3.61 7.68 30.59
CA MET A 11 -4.48 6.54 30.37
C MET A 11 -5.92 6.94 30.10
N ASP A 12 -6.38 8.06 30.68
CA ASP A 12 -7.73 8.57 30.48
C ASP A 12 -7.88 9.10 29.06
N GLN A 13 -6.88 9.80 28.53
CA GLN A 13 -6.88 10.26 27.14
C GLN A 13 -6.84 9.08 26.17
N ILE A 14 -6.08 8.03 26.49
CA ILE A 14 -6.05 6.81 25.67
C ILE A 14 -7.44 6.16 25.64
N ASP A 15 -8.07 5.99 26.79
CA ASP A 15 -9.41 5.37 26.92
C ASP A 15 -10.46 6.19 26.14
N LEU A 16 -10.47 7.51 26.30
CA LEU A 16 -11.37 8.41 25.58
C LEU A 16 -11.20 8.37 24.05
N SER A 17 -10.00 8.10 23.58
CA SER A 17 -9.68 8.02 22.14
C SER A 17 -9.85 6.62 21.55
N MET A 18 -9.84 5.59 22.38
CA MET A 18 -9.96 4.19 21.94
C MET A 18 -11.36 3.93 21.36
N ARG A 19 -11.40 3.23 20.24
CA ARG A 19 -12.63 2.84 19.55
C ARG A 19 -12.60 1.34 19.25
N PHE A 20 -13.68 0.68 19.57
CA PHE A 20 -13.93 -0.70 19.14
C PHE A 20 -14.81 -0.66 17.88
N ASN A 21 -14.33 -1.29 16.82
CA ASN A 21 -15.10 -1.48 15.59
C ASN A 21 -15.26 -2.99 15.39
N PRO A 22 -16.47 -3.52 15.38
CA PRO A 22 -16.69 -4.94 15.12
C PRO A 22 -16.25 -5.28 13.67
N ALA A 23 -15.84 -6.52 13.45
CA ALA A 23 -15.22 -6.94 12.18
C ALA A 23 -16.11 -6.68 10.94
N HIS A 24 -17.44 -6.70 11.09
CA HIS A 24 -18.37 -6.43 9.99
C HIS A 24 -18.49 -4.93 9.62
N GLU A 25 -17.97 -4.03 10.46
CA GLU A 25 -17.90 -2.59 10.20
C GLU A 25 -16.52 -2.15 9.67
N VAL A 26 -15.57 -3.09 9.57
CA VAL A 26 -14.20 -2.83 9.09
C VAL A 26 -13.99 -3.51 7.76
N GLY A 27 -13.91 -2.72 6.70
CA GLY A 27 -13.57 -3.19 5.37
C GLY A 27 -12.06 -3.16 5.14
N ILE A 28 -11.45 -4.30 4.82
CA ILE A 28 -10.04 -4.37 4.44
C ILE A 28 -9.96 -4.68 2.96
N SER A 29 -9.25 -3.82 2.24
CA SER A 29 -8.86 -4.01 0.85
C SER A 29 -7.36 -3.88 0.70
N CYS A 30 -6.82 -4.53 -0.31
CA CYS A 30 -5.39 -4.49 -0.59
C CYS A 30 -5.16 -4.26 -2.09
N GLY A 31 -4.07 -3.58 -2.41
CA GLY A 31 -3.71 -3.32 -3.79
C GLY A 31 -2.23 -3.03 -3.93
N THR A 32 -1.79 -2.80 -5.16
CA THR A 32 -0.41 -2.46 -5.43
C THR A 32 -0.27 -1.11 -6.14
N VAL A 33 0.86 -0.46 -5.87
CA VAL A 33 1.42 0.56 -6.76
C VAL A 33 2.42 -0.16 -7.66
N THR A 34 1.96 -0.56 -8.83
CA THR A 34 2.78 -1.27 -9.81
C THR A 34 3.43 -0.29 -10.77
N ILE A 35 4.75 -0.25 -10.78
CA ILE A 35 5.55 0.70 -11.55
C ILE A 35 6.41 -0.06 -12.56
N ASP A 36 6.48 0.46 -13.80
CA ASP A 36 7.55 0.16 -14.74
C ASP A 36 8.68 1.18 -14.53
N PRO A 37 9.77 0.82 -13.85
CA PRO A 37 10.82 1.77 -13.56
C PRO A 37 11.60 2.19 -14.81
N LYS A 38 11.69 1.33 -15.83
CA LYS A 38 12.42 1.64 -17.06
C LYS A 38 11.74 2.75 -17.86
N ARG A 39 10.41 2.74 -17.90
CA ARG A 39 9.59 3.69 -18.69
C ARG A 39 8.95 4.78 -17.85
N ALA A 40 9.23 4.80 -16.53
CA ALA A 40 8.63 5.72 -15.57
C ALA A 40 7.09 5.75 -15.65
N LYS A 41 6.47 4.57 -15.73
CA LYS A 41 5.01 4.42 -15.81
C LYS A 41 4.44 3.75 -14.57
N VAL A 42 3.19 4.06 -14.27
CA VAL A 42 2.41 3.41 -13.21
C VAL A 42 1.13 2.82 -13.80
N LEU A 43 0.77 1.63 -13.31
CA LEU A 43 -0.45 0.94 -13.69
C LEU A 43 -1.61 1.47 -12.86
N ILE A 44 -2.67 1.92 -13.54
CA ILE A 44 -3.93 2.35 -12.96
C ILE A 44 -5.08 1.66 -13.68
N ILE A 45 -6.28 1.77 -13.14
CA ILE A 45 -7.52 1.31 -13.78
C ILE A 45 -8.48 2.47 -14.02
N TRP A 46 -9.17 2.43 -15.15
CA TRP A 46 -10.36 3.24 -15.40
C TRP A 46 -11.59 2.44 -14.97
N ASN A 47 -12.28 2.92 -13.96
CA ASN A 47 -13.53 2.32 -13.51
C ASN A 47 -14.70 2.93 -14.30
N ILE A 48 -15.23 2.18 -15.25
CA ILE A 48 -16.31 2.65 -16.15
C ILE A 48 -17.55 3.04 -15.34
N ARG A 49 -17.90 2.27 -14.31
CA ARG A 49 -19.11 2.54 -13.50
C ARG A 49 -19.00 3.84 -12.71
N LEU A 50 -17.82 4.11 -12.14
CA LEU A 50 -17.58 5.30 -11.32
C LEU A 50 -17.07 6.49 -12.12
N GLN A 51 -16.66 6.29 -13.38
CA GLN A 51 -16.06 7.31 -14.24
C GLN A 51 -14.84 7.99 -13.61
N ILE A 52 -13.97 7.19 -13.00
CA ILE A 52 -12.73 7.65 -12.36
C ILE A 52 -11.56 6.73 -12.67
N HIS A 53 -10.37 7.29 -12.65
CA HIS A 53 -9.13 6.51 -12.55
C HIS A 53 -8.75 6.32 -11.08
N GLN A 54 -8.28 5.13 -10.75
CA GLN A 54 -7.84 4.73 -9.41
C GLN A 54 -6.75 3.66 -9.48
N LEU A 55 -6.09 3.39 -8.34
CA LEU A 55 -5.18 2.26 -8.22
C LEU A 55 -5.96 0.94 -8.15
N PRO A 56 -5.41 -0.17 -8.70
CA PRO A 56 -6.00 -1.50 -8.58
C PRO A 56 -6.01 -1.95 -7.11
N LYS A 57 -7.14 -2.47 -6.65
CA LYS A 57 -7.35 -2.91 -5.27
C LYS A 57 -8.68 -3.62 -5.09
N GLY A 58 -8.73 -4.59 -4.25
CA GLY A 58 -9.98 -5.26 -3.93
C GLY A 58 -10.02 -5.86 -2.53
N ARG A 59 -11.10 -6.56 -2.23
CA ARG A 59 -11.36 -7.14 -0.90
C ARG A 59 -10.56 -8.41 -0.70
N ARG A 60 -10.14 -8.61 0.54
CA ARG A 60 -9.50 -9.84 0.98
C ARG A 60 -10.49 -11.01 0.99
N ASN A 61 -10.06 -12.16 0.52
CA ASN A 61 -10.77 -13.42 0.75
C ASN A 61 -10.56 -13.89 2.19
N VAL A 62 -11.48 -14.72 2.70
CA VAL A 62 -11.34 -15.31 4.02
C VAL A 62 -10.04 -16.12 4.08
N GLU A 63 -9.25 -15.90 5.17
CA GLU A 63 -7.95 -16.54 5.41
C GLU A 63 -6.83 -16.20 4.41
N GLU A 64 -7.08 -15.36 3.42
CA GLU A 64 -6.03 -14.87 2.53
C GLU A 64 -5.11 -13.87 3.24
N SER A 65 -3.80 -13.89 2.96
CA SER A 65 -2.91 -12.85 3.47
C SER A 65 -3.16 -11.51 2.76
N TRP A 66 -2.98 -10.42 3.46
CA TRP A 66 -3.17 -9.08 2.89
C TRP A 66 -2.24 -8.80 1.70
N PHE A 67 -1.04 -9.35 1.77
CA PHE A 67 -0.06 -9.22 0.70
C PHE A 67 -0.48 -10.01 -0.56
N ASP A 68 -0.94 -11.25 -0.39
CA ASP A 68 -1.41 -12.07 -1.50
C ASP A 68 -2.69 -11.47 -2.12
N THR A 69 -3.59 -10.92 -1.29
CA THR A 69 -4.73 -10.13 -1.76
C THR A 69 -4.30 -9.01 -2.70
N ALA A 70 -3.27 -8.23 -2.32
CA ALA A 70 -2.83 -7.11 -3.15
C ALA A 70 -2.34 -7.55 -4.53
N LEU A 71 -1.64 -8.67 -4.62
CA LEU A 71 -1.15 -9.22 -5.88
C LEU A 71 -2.28 -9.82 -6.72
N ARG A 72 -3.18 -10.59 -6.11
CA ARG A 72 -4.33 -11.18 -6.76
C ARG A 72 -5.24 -10.11 -7.35
N GLU A 73 -5.66 -9.13 -6.55
CA GLU A 73 -6.54 -8.04 -7.00
C GLU A 73 -5.91 -7.21 -8.12
N THR A 74 -4.59 -6.96 -8.04
CA THR A 74 -3.90 -6.28 -9.13
C THR A 74 -3.95 -7.09 -10.41
N HIS A 75 -3.75 -8.40 -10.34
CA HIS A 75 -3.84 -9.28 -11.51
C HIS A 75 -5.27 -9.40 -12.04
N GLU A 76 -6.25 -9.62 -11.18
CA GLU A 76 -7.66 -9.73 -11.56
C GLU A 76 -8.18 -8.45 -12.23
N GLU A 77 -7.94 -7.29 -11.63
CA GLU A 77 -8.42 -6.01 -12.16
C GLU A 77 -7.67 -5.52 -13.40
N THR A 78 -6.44 -6.01 -13.65
CA THR A 78 -5.58 -5.45 -14.71
C THR A 78 -5.06 -6.45 -15.74
N GLY A 79 -5.08 -7.74 -15.44
CA GLY A 79 -4.43 -8.79 -16.24
C GLY A 79 -2.90 -8.80 -16.15
N PHE A 80 -2.28 -7.87 -15.40
CA PHE A 80 -0.83 -7.82 -15.26
C PHE A 80 -0.36 -8.53 -13.99
N ALA A 81 0.52 -9.52 -14.13
CA ALA A 81 1.16 -10.19 -13.00
C ALA A 81 2.25 -9.29 -12.42
N ALA A 82 1.96 -8.63 -11.31
CA ALA A 82 2.86 -7.73 -10.64
C ALA A 82 3.90 -8.49 -9.80
N THR A 83 5.18 -8.11 -9.91
CA THR A 83 6.27 -8.65 -9.10
C THR A 83 6.50 -7.74 -7.89
N PRO A 84 6.35 -8.24 -6.65
CA PRO A 84 6.51 -7.42 -5.46
C PRO A 84 7.96 -6.93 -5.28
N LEU A 85 8.11 -5.71 -4.82
CA LEU A 85 9.39 -5.10 -4.53
C LEU A 85 9.72 -5.15 -3.05
N ALA A 86 10.95 -5.55 -2.73
CA ALA A 86 11.50 -5.38 -1.40
C ALA A 86 12.24 -4.03 -1.35
N LEU A 87 11.75 -3.10 -0.54
CA LEU A 87 12.21 -1.72 -0.48
C LEU A 87 12.61 -1.32 0.96
N ARG A 88 13.34 -0.24 1.08
CA ARG A 88 13.58 0.43 2.37
C ARG A 88 12.36 1.29 2.72
N VAL A 89 11.28 0.63 3.11
CA VAL A 89 10.05 1.29 3.55
C VAL A 89 10.20 1.72 5.01
N PRO A 90 10.06 3.00 5.36
CA PRO A 90 9.96 3.41 6.75
C PRO A 90 8.76 2.74 7.40
N THR A 91 9.00 1.93 8.41
CA THR A 91 7.95 1.15 9.06
C THR A 91 8.08 1.16 10.58
N ARG A 92 6.95 1.07 11.29
CA ARG A 92 6.89 0.84 12.74
C ARG A 92 6.93 -0.65 13.09
N ALA A 93 7.02 -1.55 12.08
CA ALA A 93 7.24 -2.97 12.31
C ALA A 93 8.57 -3.20 13.05
N GLN A 94 8.63 -4.24 13.86
CA GLN A 94 9.81 -4.57 14.64
C GLN A 94 10.58 -5.72 13.99
N LEU A 95 11.90 -5.63 14.02
CA LEU A 95 12.73 -6.76 13.62
C LEU A 95 12.49 -7.97 14.56
N PRO A 96 12.39 -9.17 14.02
CA PRO A 96 12.30 -10.37 14.85
C PRO A 96 13.54 -10.51 15.73
N LYS A 97 13.39 -11.06 16.93
CA LYS A 97 14.49 -11.17 17.91
C LYS A 97 15.76 -11.77 17.32
N ARG A 98 15.63 -12.77 16.43
CA ARG A 98 16.76 -13.43 15.74
C ARG A 98 17.55 -12.51 14.78
N ALA A 99 16.92 -11.43 14.30
CA ALA A 99 17.55 -10.46 13.39
C ALA A 99 18.09 -9.24 14.13
N LEU A 100 17.92 -9.17 15.46
CA LEU A 100 18.50 -8.11 16.25
C LEU A 100 20.00 -8.39 16.40
N PRO A 101 20.88 -7.39 16.14
CA PRO A 101 22.29 -7.54 16.43
C PRO A 101 22.48 -7.81 17.92
N ASN A 102 23.48 -8.63 18.29
CA ASN A 102 23.90 -8.85 19.69
C ASN A 102 24.38 -7.51 20.27
N LYS A 103 23.46 -6.70 20.72
CA LYS A 103 23.76 -5.39 21.31
C LYS A 103 23.68 -5.50 22.82
N GLY A 104 24.75 -5.03 23.48
CA GLY A 104 24.88 -5.04 24.94
C GLY A 104 23.74 -4.29 25.65
N LYS A 105 23.75 -4.33 27.00
CA LYS A 105 22.82 -3.57 27.84
C LYS A 105 22.77 -2.09 27.40
N GLY A 106 21.59 -1.62 27.01
CA GLY A 106 21.36 -0.21 26.59
C GLY A 106 20.89 0.00 25.15
N TYR A 107 20.71 -1.07 24.36
CA TYR A 107 20.14 -0.91 23.02
C TYR A 107 18.67 -0.46 23.09
N LYS A 108 18.42 0.77 22.63
CA LYS A 108 17.05 1.26 22.38
C LYS A 108 16.63 0.83 20.98
N LYS A 109 15.52 0.12 20.89
CA LYS A 109 14.91 -0.20 19.58
C LYS A 109 14.47 1.10 18.90
N PRO A 110 14.76 1.31 17.62
CA PRO A 110 14.24 2.44 16.91
C PRO A 110 12.71 2.35 16.82
N GLU A 111 12.03 3.45 16.94
CA GLU A 111 10.58 3.54 16.79
C GLU A 111 10.18 3.29 15.33
N ILE A 112 10.98 3.79 14.39
CA ILE A 112 10.79 3.61 12.95
C ILE A 112 12.05 2.97 12.37
N LEU A 113 11.86 1.90 11.59
CA LEU A 113 12.91 1.29 10.79
C LEU A 113 13.00 2.02 9.46
N TRP A 114 14.12 2.68 9.17
CA TRP A 114 14.32 3.46 7.96
C TRP A 114 15.07 2.71 6.87
N ASP A 115 16.03 1.86 7.25
CA ASP A 115 17.02 1.28 6.32
C ASP A 115 16.86 -0.23 6.14
N HIS A 116 15.84 -0.82 6.72
CA HIS A 116 15.58 -2.24 6.56
C HIS A 116 14.83 -2.51 5.25
N VAL A 117 15.41 -3.38 4.42
CA VAL A 117 14.77 -3.83 3.17
C VAL A 117 13.71 -4.87 3.50
N SER A 118 12.48 -4.59 3.16
CA SER A 118 11.33 -5.46 3.46
C SER A 118 10.22 -5.32 2.41
N ARG A 119 9.25 -6.21 2.47
CA ARG A 119 8.01 -6.14 1.70
C ARG A 119 6.86 -5.62 2.56
N GLU A 120 7.12 -4.60 3.35
CA GLU A 120 6.07 -3.91 4.11
C GLU A 120 5.16 -3.11 3.18
N PHE A 121 3.91 -2.91 3.61
CA PHE A 121 3.03 -1.99 2.90
C PHE A 121 3.58 -0.56 2.97
N ILE A 122 3.43 0.18 1.90
CA ILE A 122 3.98 1.54 1.75
C ILE A 122 3.08 2.62 2.35
N GLY A 123 1.80 2.33 2.53
CA GLY A 123 0.83 3.24 3.12
C GLY A 123 -0.60 2.71 3.01
N THR A 124 -1.52 3.45 3.61
CA THR A 124 -2.95 3.15 3.61
C THR A 124 -3.78 4.35 3.20
N CYS A 125 -4.93 4.09 2.57
CA CYS A 125 -6.00 5.07 2.38
C CYS A 125 -7.24 4.58 3.12
N SER A 126 -7.86 5.42 3.94
CA SER A 126 -9.01 5.03 4.74
C SER A 126 -10.17 6.00 4.55
N TYR A 127 -11.37 5.47 4.41
CA TYR A 127 -12.58 6.27 4.18
C TYR A 127 -13.83 5.50 4.57
N PRO A 128 -14.95 6.19 4.91
CA PRO A 128 -16.25 5.55 5.01
C PRO A 128 -16.64 4.96 3.65
N ASP A 129 -16.99 3.66 3.58
CA ASP A 129 -17.35 3.03 2.31
C ASP A 129 -18.77 3.42 1.87
N PRO A 130 -18.92 4.27 0.83
CA PRO A 130 -20.24 4.73 0.39
C PRO A 130 -21.04 3.65 -0.36
N GLN A 131 -20.42 2.52 -0.70
CA GLN A 131 -21.07 1.42 -1.40
C GLN A 131 -21.58 0.34 -0.45
N SER A 132 -21.23 0.41 0.83
CA SER A 132 -21.72 -0.51 1.84
C SER A 132 -23.17 -0.19 2.22
N LYS A 133 -24.01 -1.22 2.32
CA LYS A 133 -25.41 -1.09 2.79
C LYS A 133 -25.51 -0.84 4.28
N SER A 134 -24.48 -1.20 5.05
CA SER A 134 -24.32 -0.94 6.47
C SER A 134 -23.10 -0.05 6.69
N PRO A 135 -23.02 0.72 7.78
CA PRO A 135 -21.84 1.51 8.10
C PRO A 135 -20.57 0.63 8.02
N CYS A 136 -19.63 1.04 7.19
CA CYS A 136 -18.35 0.34 7.01
C CYS A 136 -17.24 1.37 6.82
N PHE A 137 -16.17 1.24 7.60
CA PHE A 137 -14.96 2.03 7.42
C PHE A 137 -13.94 1.18 6.69
N LYS A 138 -13.62 1.58 5.46
CA LYS A 138 -12.73 0.86 4.57
C LYS A 138 -11.31 1.38 4.69
N THR A 139 -10.37 0.47 4.87
CA THR A 139 -8.92 0.76 4.80
C THR A 139 -8.31 -0.05 3.67
N VAL A 140 -7.64 0.64 2.76
CA VAL A 140 -6.90 0.03 1.66
C VAL A 140 -5.41 0.09 1.97
N TYR A 141 -4.76 -1.08 1.98
CA TYR A 141 -3.32 -1.24 2.15
C TYR A 141 -2.66 -1.37 0.78
N PHE A 142 -1.57 -0.65 0.56
CA PHE A 142 -0.85 -0.67 -0.70
C PHE A 142 0.58 -1.17 -0.55
N TRP A 143 1.01 -2.04 -1.46
CA TRP A 143 2.38 -2.52 -1.61
C TRP A 143 3.01 -2.00 -2.90
N ALA A 144 4.33 -1.88 -2.90
CA ALA A 144 5.07 -1.56 -4.12
C ALA A 144 5.33 -2.82 -4.94
N ALA A 145 5.09 -2.74 -6.23
CA ALA A 145 5.37 -3.81 -7.17
C ALA A 145 5.91 -3.26 -8.49
N THR A 146 6.45 -4.13 -9.33
CA THR A 146 6.92 -3.80 -10.67
C THR A 146 6.33 -4.74 -11.71
N CYS A 147 6.16 -4.23 -12.91
CA CYS A 147 5.80 -5.00 -14.09
C CYS A 147 6.31 -4.28 -15.34
N ASP A 148 6.58 -5.00 -16.43
CA ASP A 148 6.89 -4.40 -17.71
C ASP A 148 5.61 -3.86 -18.37
N SER A 149 5.56 -2.55 -18.59
CA SER A 149 4.39 -1.89 -19.20
C SER A 149 4.14 -2.26 -20.66
N THR A 150 5.08 -2.97 -21.30
CA THR A 150 4.95 -3.48 -22.68
C THR A 150 4.53 -4.95 -22.73
N SER A 151 4.42 -5.62 -21.60
CA SER A 151 3.91 -6.99 -21.55
C SER A 151 2.44 -7.02 -21.94
N THR A 152 2.00 -8.15 -22.47
CA THR A 152 0.59 -8.37 -22.78
C THR A 152 -0.15 -8.79 -21.50
N PRO A 153 -1.23 -8.12 -21.13
CA PRO A 153 -2.03 -8.55 -19.98
C PRO A 153 -2.76 -9.87 -20.29
N ASP A 154 -2.97 -10.66 -19.26
CA ASP A 154 -3.83 -11.84 -19.32
C ASP A 154 -5.28 -11.39 -19.56
N LYS A 155 -6.05 -12.24 -20.26
CA LYS A 155 -7.45 -11.97 -20.58
C LYS A 155 -8.36 -12.68 -19.58
N ASP A 156 -9.58 -12.16 -19.47
CA ASP A 156 -10.65 -12.77 -18.69
C ASP A 156 -10.29 -13.01 -17.22
N THR A 157 -9.54 -12.05 -16.62
CA THR A 157 -9.10 -12.11 -15.23
C THR A 157 -10.08 -11.43 -14.27
N GLN A 158 -10.96 -10.55 -14.76
CA GLN A 158 -11.91 -9.79 -13.94
C GLN A 158 -13.12 -10.64 -13.56
N ASP A 159 -13.67 -10.36 -12.39
CA ASP A 159 -14.93 -10.95 -11.95
C ASP A 159 -16.10 -10.51 -12.85
N GLU A 160 -17.16 -11.34 -12.89
CA GLU A 160 -18.37 -11.05 -13.66
C GLU A 160 -19.02 -9.73 -13.19
N GLY A 161 -19.20 -8.80 -14.13
CA GLY A 161 -19.78 -7.47 -13.86
C GLY A 161 -18.76 -6.40 -13.49
N GLU A 162 -17.50 -6.69 -13.34
CA GLU A 162 -16.44 -5.70 -13.30
C GLU A 162 -16.14 -5.19 -14.70
N ASN A 163 -16.09 -3.89 -14.85
CA ASN A 163 -15.77 -3.24 -16.12
C ASN A 163 -14.62 -2.25 -15.87
N LEU A 164 -13.42 -2.79 -15.69
CA LEU A 164 -12.21 -2.05 -15.39
C LEU A 164 -11.28 -2.10 -16.60
N ILE A 165 -10.74 -0.94 -16.98
CA ILE A 165 -9.79 -0.86 -18.09
C ILE A 165 -8.41 -0.52 -17.53
N PRO A 166 -7.44 -1.45 -17.60
CA PRO A 166 -6.07 -1.17 -17.19
C PRO A 166 -5.41 -0.15 -18.11
N LYS A 167 -4.61 0.73 -17.50
CA LYS A 167 -3.92 1.77 -18.24
C LYS A 167 -2.56 2.05 -17.59
N TRP A 168 -1.52 2.12 -18.42
CA TRP A 168 -0.22 2.62 -18.03
C TRP A 168 -0.13 4.12 -18.33
N ILE A 169 0.15 4.93 -17.31
CA ILE A 169 0.34 6.38 -17.44
C ILE A 169 1.75 6.76 -17.01
N ASP A 170 2.23 7.88 -17.49
CA ASP A 170 3.52 8.42 -17.06
C ASP A 170 3.43 8.90 -15.61
N LEU A 171 4.45 8.61 -14.80
CA LEU A 171 4.50 9.05 -13.40
C LEU A 171 4.39 10.56 -13.25
N ALA A 172 4.81 11.32 -14.27
CA ALA A 172 4.66 12.77 -14.29
C ALA A 172 3.19 13.24 -14.43
N ASP A 173 2.31 12.37 -14.88
CA ASP A 173 0.91 12.70 -15.17
C ASP A 173 -0.09 12.18 -14.12
N ILE A 174 0.39 11.56 -13.03
CA ILE A 174 -0.49 10.93 -12.02
C ILE A 174 -1.58 11.88 -11.50
N GLU A 175 -1.25 13.16 -11.29
CA GLU A 175 -2.17 14.18 -10.81
C GLU A 175 -3.27 14.54 -11.82
N LYS A 176 -3.03 14.29 -13.12
CA LYS A 176 -4.02 14.52 -14.17
C LYS A 176 -5.03 13.37 -14.28
N PHE A 177 -4.64 12.17 -13.87
CA PHE A 177 -5.46 10.97 -14.02
C PHE A 177 -6.11 10.52 -12.72
N LEU A 178 -5.32 10.32 -11.64
CA LEU A 178 -5.86 9.81 -10.39
C LEU A 178 -6.82 10.82 -9.74
N ARG A 179 -8.00 10.32 -9.35
CA ARG A 179 -9.06 11.15 -8.78
C ARG A 179 -8.78 11.54 -7.33
N PHE A 180 -8.10 10.68 -6.57
CA PHE A 180 -7.95 10.83 -5.13
C PHE A 180 -6.54 11.26 -4.74
N GLU A 181 -6.41 12.38 -4.03
CA GLU A 181 -5.14 12.89 -3.50
C GLU A 181 -4.40 11.86 -2.65
N ALA A 182 -5.14 11.03 -1.91
CA ALA A 182 -4.54 9.97 -1.10
C ALA A 182 -3.84 8.92 -1.98
N GLU A 183 -4.42 8.52 -3.12
CA GLU A 183 -3.77 7.58 -4.05
C GLU A 183 -2.56 8.22 -4.74
N ILE A 184 -2.63 9.51 -5.09
CA ILE A 184 -1.49 10.26 -5.62
C ILE A 184 -0.33 10.25 -4.60
N ALA A 185 -0.63 10.50 -3.33
CA ALA A 185 0.36 10.47 -2.26
C ALA A 185 1.00 9.08 -2.09
N VAL A 186 0.20 8.01 -2.21
CA VAL A 186 0.71 6.62 -2.16
C VAL A 186 1.66 6.35 -3.33
N VAL A 187 1.33 6.77 -4.57
CA VAL A 187 2.23 6.63 -5.72
C VAL A 187 3.53 7.41 -5.51
N LYS A 188 3.46 8.67 -5.09
CA LYS A 188 4.65 9.48 -4.77
C LYS A 188 5.52 8.83 -3.70
N LYS A 189 4.89 8.23 -2.69
CA LYS A 189 5.59 7.48 -1.63
C LYS A 189 6.31 6.25 -2.19
N ALA A 190 5.64 5.46 -3.04
CA ALA A 190 6.26 4.30 -3.72
C ALA A 190 7.50 4.70 -4.51
N VAL A 191 7.41 5.75 -5.33
CA VAL A 191 8.53 6.30 -6.12
C VAL A 191 9.68 6.73 -5.21
N SER A 192 9.37 7.42 -4.11
CA SER A 192 10.39 7.86 -3.14
C SER A 192 11.11 6.67 -2.48
N ASP A 193 10.37 5.63 -2.08
CA ASP A 193 10.95 4.44 -1.46
C ASP A 193 11.76 3.61 -2.45
N MET A 194 11.33 3.53 -3.71
CA MET A 194 12.10 2.91 -4.78
C MET A 194 13.44 3.62 -4.99
N LYS A 195 13.43 4.95 -5.13
CA LYS A 195 14.66 5.76 -5.28
C LYS A 195 15.60 5.59 -4.08
N ARG A 196 15.07 5.66 -2.86
CA ARG A 196 15.86 5.43 -1.64
C ARG A 196 16.45 4.01 -1.58
N SER A 197 15.80 3.05 -2.19
CA SER A 197 16.26 1.66 -2.29
C SER A 197 17.24 1.42 -3.44
N GLY A 198 17.59 2.46 -4.22
CA GLY A 198 18.55 2.40 -5.30
C GLY A 198 17.96 2.06 -6.68
N HIS A 199 16.63 2.02 -6.80
CA HIS A 199 16.01 1.84 -8.11
C HIS A 199 16.10 3.15 -8.94
N LYS A 200 16.54 3.00 -10.19
CA LYS A 200 16.49 4.08 -11.19
C LYS A 200 15.12 4.10 -11.84
N ILE A 201 14.57 5.28 -12.04
CA ILE A 201 13.25 5.47 -12.64
C ILE A 201 13.39 6.46 -13.80
N GLY A 202 13.07 6.00 -15.02
CA GLY A 202 13.12 6.83 -16.23
C GLY A 202 14.54 7.12 -16.75
N GLU A 203 15.57 6.46 -16.24
CA GLU A 203 16.92 6.50 -16.79
C GLU A 203 17.10 5.28 -17.73
N GLN A 204 17.36 5.56 -19.00
CA GLN A 204 17.79 4.57 -20.00
C GLN A 204 19.29 4.29 -19.88
#